data_b134a07c38798ec96fd6037a4255a7c8
#
_entry.id   b134a07c38798ec96fd6037a4255a7c8
#
_cell.length_a   1.000
_cell.length_b   1.000
_cell.length_c   1.000
_cell.angle_alpha   90.00
_cell.angle_beta   90.00
_cell.angle_gamma   90.00
#
_symmetry.space_group_name_H-M   'P 1'
#
loop_
_entity.id
_entity.type
_entity.pdbx_description
1 polymer ?
#
loop_
_entity_poly.entity_id
_entity_poly.type
_entity_poly.pdbx_seq_one_letter_code
_entity_poly.pdbx_strand_id
1 'polypeptide(L)'
;KFIVDLATLTGAIIVSLGSEYAGLFSNDDKLSSQILEAGKKVEEKVWRMPLHKNFDKLINSKNADMQNINYVGGAGSTTAAQFLQRFILNKTPWAHLDIAGMAFSKYGGALNSGGATGYGVRLLSLIAVKQ
;
A
#
# COMPACT_ATOMS: atom_id res chain seq x y z
N LYS A 1 11.76 -8.39 -12.82
CA LYS A 1 12.24 -7.92 -11.51
C LYS A 1 11.40 -6.75 -11.06
N PHE A 2 10.82 -6.80 -9.86
CA PHE A 2 9.93 -5.78 -9.31
C PHE A 2 10.09 -5.71 -7.78
N ILE A 3 9.52 -4.69 -7.17
CA ILE A 3 9.50 -4.49 -5.72
C ILE A 3 8.03 -4.44 -5.27
N VAL A 4 7.71 -5.18 -4.21
CA VAL A 4 6.44 -5.03 -3.48
C VAL A 4 6.78 -4.83 -2.02
N ASP A 5 6.29 -3.74 -1.45
CA ASP A 5 6.43 -3.48 -0.02
C ASP A 5 5.06 -3.42 0.67
N LEU A 6 5.03 -3.84 1.91
CA LEU A 6 3.85 -3.78 2.77
C LEU A 6 4.22 -3.06 4.05
N ALA A 7 3.37 -2.13 4.47
CA ALA A 7 3.54 -1.43 5.73
C ALA A 7 2.19 -1.05 6.34
N THR A 8 2.11 -1.03 7.64
CA THR A 8 1.01 -0.40 8.39
C THR A 8 1.31 1.09 8.49
N LEU A 9 1.26 1.77 7.32
CA LEU A 9 1.93 3.05 7.17
C LEU A 9 1.10 4.22 7.70
N THR A 10 -0.22 4.24 7.44
CA THR A 10 -1.00 5.44 7.73
C THR A 10 -2.34 5.14 8.41
N GLY A 11 -2.75 6.06 9.31
CA GLY A 11 -4.12 6.10 9.78
C GLY A 11 -5.11 6.55 8.70
N ALA A 12 -4.64 7.31 7.71
CA ALA A 12 -5.46 7.82 6.62
C ALA A 12 -6.08 6.70 5.77
N ILE A 13 -5.38 5.59 5.56
CA ILE A 13 -5.93 4.46 4.81
C ILE A 13 -7.08 3.79 5.56
N ILE A 14 -7.04 3.79 6.89
CA ILE A 14 -8.12 3.26 7.73
C ILE A 14 -9.36 4.14 7.60
N VAL A 15 -9.17 5.46 7.55
CA VAL A 15 -10.26 6.40 7.31
C VAL A 15 -10.93 6.18 5.95
N SER A 16 -10.13 5.88 4.91
CA SER A 16 -10.62 5.67 3.55
C SER A 16 -11.28 4.31 3.33
N LEU A 17 -10.62 3.25 3.78
CA LEU A 17 -10.95 1.87 3.40
C LEU A 17 -11.33 0.98 4.60
N GLY A 18 -11.24 1.52 5.81
CA GLY A 18 -11.54 0.75 7.03
C GLY A 18 -10.67 -0.47 7.18
N SER A 19 -11.27 -1.57 7.61
CA SER A 19 -10.63 -2.88 7.72
C SER A 19 -11.06 -3.82 6.58
N GLU A 20 -11.51 -3.27 5.45
CA GLU A 20 -12.04 -4.05 4.33
C GLU A 20 -11.05 -4.23 3.19
N TYR A 21 -10.25 -3.22 2.90
CA TYR A 21 -9.29 -3.24 1.79
C TYR A 21 -7.94 -2.67 2.22
N ALA A 22 -6.86 -3.29 1.75
CA ALA A 22 -5.55 -2.63 1.74
C ALA A 22 -5.49 -1.61 0.61
N GLY A 23 -4.82 -0.50 0.82
CA GLY A 23 -4.57 0.49 -0.23
C GLY A 23 -3.36 0.12 -1.05
N LEU A 24 -3.52 -0.02 -2.36
CA LEU A 24 -2.44 -0.31 -3.31
C LEU A 24 -2.03 0.96 -4.05
N PHE A 25 -0.74 1.25 -4.02
CA PHE A 25 -0.12 2.32 -4.83
C PHE A 25 0.95 1.69 -5.70
N SER A 26 1.00 2.06 -6.98
CA SER A 26 1.97 1.47 -7.89
C SER A 26 2.32 2.42 -9.04
N ASN A 27 3.56 2.33 -9.51
CA ASN A 27 4.05 3.00 -10.70
C ASN A 27 3.91 2.14 -11.97
N ASP A 28 3.35 0.92 -11.84
CA ASP A 28 3.25 -0.04 -12.94
C ASP A 28 1.87 -0.70 -12.97
N ASP A 29 1.16 -0.53 -14.10
CA ASP A 29 -0.21 -1.03 -14.25
C ASP A 29 -0.27 -2.56 -14.31
N LYS A 30 0.71 -3.20 -14.91
CA LYS A 30 0.77 -4.65 -15.02
C LYS A 30 0.96 -5.28 -13.64
N LEU A 31 1.92 -4.78 -12.86
CA LEU A 31 2.15 -5.23 -11.49
C LEU A 31 0.90 -5.00 -10.63
N SER A 32 0.31 -3.83 -10.74
CA SER A 32 -0.93 -3.49 -10.04
C SER A 32 -2.06 -4.48 -10.34
N SER A 33 -2.28 -4.79 -11.61
CA SER A 33 -3.31 -5.74 -12.04
C SER A 33 -3.05 -7.15 -11.50
N GLN A 34 -1.79 -7.59 -11.50
CA GLN A 34 -1.41 -8.89 -10.93
C GLN A 34 -1.71 -8.98 -9.43
N ILE A 35 -1.43 -7.91 -8.69
CA ILE A 35 -1.71 -7.86 -7.25
C ILE A 35 -3.22 -7.87 -6.99
N LEU A 36 -3.99 -7.07 -7.73
CA LEU A 36 -5.45 -7.03 -7.59
C LEU A 36 -6.07 -8.40 -7.88
N GLU A 37 -5.62 -9.08 -8.93
CA GLU A 37 -6.10 -10.41 -9.30
C GLU A 37 -5.74 -11.45 -8.23
N ALA A 38 -4.49 -11.43 -7.74
CA ALA A 38 -4.04 -12.31 -6.68
C ALA A 38 -4.86 -12.12 -5.40
N GLY A 39 -5.09 -10.87 -5.01
CA GLY A 39 -5.91 -10.52 -3.84
C GLY A 39 -7.33 -11.07 -3.92
N LYS A 40 -7.95 -10.99 -5.10
CA LYS A 40 -9.28 -11.59 -5.34
C LYS A 40 -9.26 -13.11 -5.17
N LYS A 41 -8.25 -13.79 -5.68
CA LYS A 41 -8.15 -15.25 -5.63
C LYS A 41 -7.99 -15.81 -4.21
N VAL A 42 -7.27 -15.08 -3.36
CA VAL A 42 -7.00 -15.51 -1.98
C VAL A 42 -7.87 -14.81 -0.94
N GLU A 43 -8.80 -13.98 -1.39
CA GLU A 43 -9.69 -13.18 -0.52
C GLU A 43 -8.92 -12.27 0.44
N GLU A 44 -7.80 -11.74 0.00
CA GLU A 44 -7.09 -10.63 0.63
C GLU A 44 -7.36 -9.37 -0.19
N LYS A 45 -8.37 -8.61 0.21
CA LYS A 45 -8.94 -7.53 -0.59
C LYS A 45 -7.97 -6.36 -0.73
N VAL A 46 -7.84 -5.88 -1.94
CA VAL A 46 -6.94 -4.77 -2.33
C VAL A 46 -7.71 -3.77 -3.18
N TRP A 47 -7.52 -2.49 -2.91
CA TRP A 47 -8.07 -1.40 -3.72
C TRP A 47 -6.97 -0.48 -4.20
N ARG A 48 -6.89 -0.26 -5.51
CA ARG A 48 -5.87 0.63 -6.08
C ARG A 48 -6.22 2.09 -5.84
N MET A 49 -5.26 2.83 -5.29
CA MET A 49 -5.30 4.27 -5.05
C MET A 49 -4.43 4.99 -6.08
N PRO A 50 -4.75 6.25 -6.42
CA PRO A 50 -3.99 6.98 -7.42
C PRO A 50 -2.65 7.51 -6.88
N LEU A 51 -1.66 7.59 -7.76
CA LEU A 51 -0.48 8.43 -7.62
C LEU A 51 -0.58 9.59 -8.62
N HIS A 52 -0.08 10.76 -8.25
CA HIS A 52 -0.08 11.92 -9.14
C HIS A 52 0.99 12.92 -8.72
N LYS A 53 1.59 13.60 -9.71
CA LYS A 53 2.62 14.62 -9.45
C LYS A 53 2.18 15.72 -8.48
N ASN A 54 0.90 16.04 -8.41
CA ASN A 54 0.38 17.05 -7.48
C ASN A 54 0.39 16.54 -6.04
N PHE A 55 0.23 15.25 -5.79
CA PHE A 55 0.45 14.66 -4.48
C PHE A 55 1.93 14.63 -4.11
N ASP A 56 2.79 14.28 -5.06
CA ASP A 56 4.24 14.26 -4.85
C ASP A 56 4.78 15.63 -4.41
N LYS A 57 4.27 16.72 -4.99
CA LYS A 57 4.67 18.08 -4.61
C LYS A 57 4.42 18.40 -3.13
N LEU A 58 3.47 17.75 -2.48
CA LEU A 58 3.10 18.01 -1.09
C LEU A 58 4.17 17.52 -0.10
N ILE A 59 5.13 16.72 -0.55
CA ILE A 59 6.27 16.28 0.27
C ILE A 59 7.59 16.99 -0.10
N ASN A 60 7.53 18.05 -0.91
CA ASN A 60 8.69 18.90 -1.14
C ASN A 60 9.02 19.68 0.13
N SER A 61 10.32 19.88 0.38
CA SER A 61 10.85 20.68 1.48
C SER A 61 11.65 21.86 0.94
N LYS A 62 11.61 22.96 1.67
CA LYS A 62 12.49 24.13 1.39
C LYS A 62 13.88 23.95 1.99
N ASN A 63 14.05 23.07 2.96
CA ASN A 63 15.25 22.94 3.79
C ASN A 63 15.91 21.57 3.68
N ALA A 64 15.28 20.60 3.02
CA ALA A 64 15.75 19.24 2.90
C ALA A 64 15.39 18.66 1.52
N ASP A 65 15.88 17.47 1.22
CA ASP A 65 15.56 16.75 -0.02
C ASP A 65 14.06 16.51 -0.17
N MET A 66 13.40 16.24 0.93
CA MET A 66 11.94 16.06 1.03
C MET A 66 11.52 16.18 2.50
N GLN A 67 10.22 16.26 2.74
CA GLN A 67 9.65 16.14 4.07
C GLN A 67 8.92 14.81 4.23
N ASN A 68 8.87 14.31 5.46
CA ASN A 68 8.31 12.98 5.73
C ASN A 68 6.79 12.94 5.61
N ILE A 69 6.13 14.05 5.88
CA ILE A 69 4.66 14.14 5.87
C ILE A 69 4.18 15.37 5.11
N ASN A 70 2.91 15.31 4.71
CA ASN A 70 2.19 16.41 4.12
C ASN A 70 1.59 17.31 5.22
N TYR A 71 2.04 18.54 5.32
CA TYR A 71 1.53 19.51 6.30
C TYR A 71 0.30 20.30 5.83
N VAL A 72 -0.07 20.17 4.56
CA VAL A 72 -1.26 20.84 4.02
C VAL A 72 -2.55 20.16 4.48
N GLY A 73 -2.46 18.86 4.78
CA GLY A 73 -3.61 18.04 5.14
C GLY A 73 -4.25 17.35 3.94
N GLY A 74 -4.99 16.28 4.20
CA GLY A 74 -5.61 15.45 3.17
C GLY A 74 -4.63 14.51 2.46
N ALA A 75 -5.15 13.53 1.76
CA ALA A 75 -4.40 12.56 0.96
C ALA A 75 -3.22 11.88 1.71
N GLY A 76 -3.39 11.63 3.01
CA GLY A 76 -2.29 11.17 3.86
C GLY A 76 -1.66 9.86 3.43
N SER A 77 -2.46 8.88 3.01
CA SER A 77 -1.95 7.59 2.52
C SER A 77 -1.26 7.74 1.16
N THR A 78 -1.78 8.61 0.29
CA THR A 78 -1.21 8.86 -1.04
C THR A 78 0.11 9.61 -0.95
N THR A 79 0.21 10.64 -0.12
CA THR A 79 1.48 11.38 0.07
C THR A 79 2.55 10.52 0.73
N ALA A 80 2.16 9.62 1.64
CA ALA A 80 3.07 8.63 2.21
C ALA A 80 3.60 7.66 1.14
N ALA A 81 2.74 7.20 0.23
CA ALA A 81 3.14 6.37 -0.91
C ALA A 81 4.06 7.15 -1.86
N GLN A 82 3.79 8.43 -2.13
CA GLN A 82 4.67 9.28 -2.92
C GLN A 82 6.05 9.45 -2.28
N PHE A 83 6.11 9.53 -0.95
CA PHE A 83 7.37 9.52 -0.22
C PHE A 83 8.17 8.24 -0.51
N LEU A 84 7.54 7.08 -0.40
CA LEU A 84 8.19 5.80 -0.70
C LEU A 84 8.64 5.71 -2.16
N GLN A 85 7.82 6.20 -3.10
CA GLN A 85 8.14 6.17 -4.53
C GLN A 85 9.44 6.89 -4.86
N ARG A 86 9.81 7.94 -4.13
CA ARG A 86 11.05 8.69 -4.36
C ARG A 86 12.32 7.85 -4.15
N PHE A 87 12.22 6.74 -3.42
CA PHE A 87 13.33 5.81 -3.21
C PHE A 87 13.42 4.71 -4.26
N ILE A 88 12.47 4.67 -5.19
CA ILE A 88 12.48 3.67 -6.27
C ILE A 88 13.34 4.17 -7.42
N LEU A 89 14.44 3.47 -7.68
CA LEU A 89 15.42 3.84 -8.70
C LEU A 89 15.14 3.10 -10.02
N ASN A 90 15.66 3.68 -11.10
CA ASN A 90 15.69 3.06 -12.44
C ASN A 90 14.30 2.69 -12.98
N LYS A 91 13.25 3.37 -12.55
CA LYS A 91 11.86 3.06 -12.93
C LYS A 91 11.48 1.60 -12.69
N THR A 92 12.09 0.97 -11.70
CA THR A 92 11.75 -0.40 -11.32
C THR A 92 10.25 -0.50 -11.03
N PRO A 93 9.54 -1.47 -11.60
CA PRO A 93 8.14 -1.71 -11.24
C PRO A 93 8.01 -1.90 -9.73
N TRP A 94 7.13 -1.11 -9.13
CA TRP A 94 6.98 -1.05 -7.68
C TRP A 94 5.51 -0.97 -7.30
N ALA A 95 5.17 -1.63 -6.23
CA ALA A 95 3.87 -1.54 -5.60
C ALA A 95 4.03 -1.46 -4.08
N HIS A 96 3.27 -0.57 -3.46
CA HIS A 96 3.15 -0.42 -2.02
C HIS A 96 1.73 -0.82 -1.60
N LEU A 97 1.63 -1.62 -0.56
CA LEU A 97 0.37 -1.96 0.10
C LEU A 97 0.35 -1.33 1.49
N ASP A 98 -0.53 -0.34 1.67
CA ASP A 98 -0.81 0.17 3.01
C ASP A 98 -1.84 -0.75 3.69
N ILE A 99 -1.35 -1.55 4.62
CA ILE A 99 -2.11 -2.59 5.30
C ILE A 99 -2.51 -2.20 6.73
N ALA A 100 -2.47 -0.91 7.06
CA ALA A 100 -2.76 -0.44 8.42
C ALA A 100 -4.12 -0.90 8.95
N GLY A 101 -5.15 -0.95 8.09
CA GLY A 101 -6.48 -1.43 8.46
C GLY A 101 -6.65 -2.95 8.42
N MET A 102 -5.70 -3.68 7.83
CA MET A 102 -5.82 -5.11 7.55
C MET A 102 -4.97 -6.01 8.43
N ALA A 103 -3.93 -5.46 9.06
CA ALA A 103 -2.91 -6.25 9.74
C ALA A 103 -3.34 -6.79 11.12
N PHE A 104 -4.37 -6.21 11.71
CA PHE A 104 -4.85 -6.57 13.04
C PHE A 104 -6.37 -6.67 13.07
N SER A 105 -6.89 -7.73 13.71
CA SER A 105 -8.31 -7.92 13.95
C SER A 105 -8.59 -7.99 15.45
N LYS A 106 -9.41 -7.08 15.97
CA LYS A 106 -9.78 -7.07 17.39
C LYS A 106 -10.61 -8.29 17.78
N TYR A 107 -11.51 -8.70 16.91
CA TYR A 107 -12.49 -9.75 17.22
C TYR A 107 -12.22 -11.09 16.52
N GLY A 108 -11.19 -11.12 15.67
CA GLY A 108 -10.91 -12.31 14.88
C GLY A 108 -11.85 -12.48 13.69
N GLY A 109 -11.75 -13.62 13.04
CA GLY A 109 -12.51 -14.00 11.85
C GLY A 109 -12.33 -15.49 11.56
N ALA A 110 -12.74 -15.91 10.37
CA ALA A 110 -12.68 -17.31 9.96
C ALA A 110 -11.27 -17.92 9.97
N LEU A 111 -10.25 -17.10 9.77
CA LEU A 111 -8.84 -17.54 9.64
C LEU A 111 -7.96 -17.21 10.84
N ASN A 112 -8.46 -16.44 11.82
CA ASN A 112 -7.70 -16.12 13.03
C ASN A 112 -8.63 -15.86 14.22
N SER A 113 -8.12 -16.07 15.42
CA SER A 113 -8.86 -15.90 16.68
C SER A 113 -8.77 -14.48 17.27
N GLY A 114 -8.29 -13.51 16.49
CA GLY A 114 -7.98 -12.15 16.91
C GLY A 114 -6.48 -11.92 16.99
N GLY A 115 -6.06 -10.65 16.98
CA GLY A 115 -4.67 -10.25 16.92
C GLY A 115 -4.18 -10.04 15.48
N ALA A 116 -2.92 -10.36 15.21
CA ALA A 116 -2.33 -10.24 13.88
C ALA A 116 -3.03 -11.17 12.88
N THR A 117 -3.36 -10.63 11.70
CA THR A 117 -4.13 -11.35 10.68
C THR A 117 -3.27 -12.15 9.71
N GLY A 118 -1.98 -11.82 9.59
CA GLY A 118 -1.11 -12.35 8.54
C GLY A 118 -1.49 -11.88 7.14
N TYR A 119 -2.23 -10.78 7.02
CA TYR A 119 -2.59 -10.20 5.72
C TYR A 119 -1.36 -10.02 4.83
N GLY A 120 -1.49 -10.41 3.58
CA GLY A 120 -0.44 -10.31 2.56
C GLY A 120 0.34 -11.61 2.34
N VAL A 121 0.36 -12.53 3.29
CA VAL A 121 1.11 -13.80 3.16
C VAL A 121 0.60 -14.63 1.97
N ARG A 122 -0.70 -14.85 1.90
CA ARG A 122 -1.31 -15.64 0.82
C ARG A 122 -1.19 -14.93 -0.53
N LEU A 123 -1.44 -13.63 -0.55
CA LEU A 123 -1.34 -12.80 -1.75
C LEU A 123 0.07 -12.82 -2.33
N LEU A 124 1.08 -12.56 -1.50
CA LEU A 124 2.48 -12.54 -1.93
C LEU A 124 2.98 -13.93 -2.35
N SER A 125 2.56 -14.97 -1.64
CA SER A 125 2.87 -16.36 -2.02
C SER A 125 2.36 -16.66 -3.42
N LEU A 126 1.13 -16.28 -3.74
CA LEU A 126 0.55 -16.48 -5.06
C LEU A 126 1.30 -15.73 -6.17
N ILE A 127 1.72 -14.49 -5.89
CA ILE A 127 2.52 -13.69 -6.83
C ILE A 127 3.89 -14.33 -7.05
N ALA A 128 4.55 -14.79 -5.99
CA ALA A 128 5.87 -15.41 -6.08
C ALA A 128 5.88 -16.70 -6.92
N VAL A 129 4.83 -17.50 -6.79
CA VAL A 129 4.70 -18.79 -7.54
C VAL A 129 4.47 -18.55 -9.03
N LYS A 130 3.89 -17.43 -9.43
CA LYS A 130 3.59 -17.10 -10.83
C LYS A 130 4.77 -16.49 -11.61
N GLN A 131 5.90 -16.29 -10.95
CA GLN A 131 7.13 -15.76 -11.56
C GLN A 131 7.98 -16.89 -12.22
#